data_7bebb919d416b648f306e69d9936404f
#
_entry.id   7bebb919d416b648f306e69d9936404f
#
_cell.length_a   1.000
_cell.length_b   1.000
_cell.length_c   1.000
_cell.angle_alpha   90.00
_cell.angle_beta   90.00
_cell.angle_gamma   90.00
#
_symmetry.space_group_name_H-M   'P 1'
#
loop_
_entity.id
_entity.type
_entity.pdbx_description
1 polymer ?
#
loop_
_entity_poly.entity_id
_entity_poly.type
_entity_poly.pdbx_seq_one_letter_code
_entity_poly.pdbx_strand_id
1 'polypeptide(L)'
;MIRVELKRDAQDQEATGLAERWRPWLGLLKDVLYGVLLWLLIITFVGQVREVPTGSMEPTILVGDRFWTDKLFLRFGTISRGDIVVFDPPFPTSYPYIKRVIGLPGETVEVRDGKVFINGEPLDEPYIAEAPRYTYGPVEIPADQYFVLGDNRNLSNDSHEWGLLSRDRIIARDRKSVV
;
A
#
# COMPACT_ATOMS: atom_id res chain seq x y z
N MET A 1 -0.93 -58.59 44.69
CA MET A 1 -1.59 -57.25 44.60
C MET A 1 -0.58 -56.12 44.71
N ILE A 2 0.33 -56.08 45.65
CA ILE A 2 1.35 -55.01 45.86
C ILE A 2 2.28 -54.74 44.62
N ARG A 3 2.61 -55.74 43.85
CA ARG A 3 3.55 -55.63 42.72
C ARG A 3 2.97 -54.93 41.47
N VAL A 4 1.65 -54.80 41.39
CA VAL A 4 0.94 -54.10 40.29
C VAL A 4 0.81 -52.62 40.60
N GLU A 5 0.61 -52.25 41.88
CA GLU A 5 0.57 -50.86 42.32
C GLU A 5 1.93 -50.17 42.20
N LEU A 6 3.02 -50.84 42.61
CA LEU A 6 4.38 -50.28 42.46
C LEU A 6 4.79 -50.01 41.00
N LYS A 7 4.30 -50.82 40.02
CA LYS A 7 4.54 -50.56 38.60
C LYS A 7 3.72 -49.38 38.06
N ARG A 8 2.52 -49.18 38.58
CA ARG A 8 1.67 -48.07 38.20
C ARG A 8 2.24 -46.76 38.71
N ASP A 9 2.66 -46.68 39.93
CA ASP A 9 3.27 -45.49 40.53
C ASP A 9 4.58 -45.10 39.84
N ALA A 10 5.39 -46.07 39.40
CA ALA A 10 6.60 -45.80 38.65
C ALA A 10 6.30 -45.27 37.25
N GLN A 11 5.28 -45.80 36.57
CA GLN A 11 4.86 -45.31 35.25
C GLN A 11 4.26 -43.90 35.33
N ASP A 12 3.49 -43.58 36.38
CA ASP A 12 2.91 -42.25 36.58
C ASP A 12 3.99 -41.23 36.94
N GLN A 13 5.04 -41.62 37.65
CA GLN A 13 6.20 -40.75 37.92
C GLN A 13 7.07 -40.50 36.70
N GLU A 14 7.28 -41.48 35.84
CA GLU A 14 7.99 -41.28 34.58
C GLU A 14 7.20 -40.37 33.61
N ALA A 15 5.87 -40.53 33.53
CA ALA A 15 5.01 -39.70 32.71
C ALA A 15 4.98 -38.23 33.16
N THR A 16 4.95 -37.99 34.48
CA THR A 16 5.01 -36.63 35.07
C THR A 16 6.38 -35.99 34.87
N GLY A 17 7.47 -36.73 35.02
CA GLY A 17 8.82 -36.24 34.77
C GLY A 17 9.09 -35.85 33.30
N LEU A 18 8.54 -36.59 32.37
CA LEU A 18 8.61 -36.25 30.93
C LEU A 18 7.80 -34.99 30.62
N ALA A 19 6.59 -34.86 31.17
CA ALA A 19 5.76 -33.68 30.95
C ALA A 19 6.40 -32.39 31.50
N GLU A 20 7.07 -32.46 32.66
CA GLU A 20 7.80 -31.31 33.22
C GLU A 20 9.01 -30.88 32.39
N ARG A 21 9.70 -31.80 31.75
CA ARG A 21 10.83 -31.49 30.87
C ARG A 21 10.40 -30.75 29.58
N TRP A 22 9.19 -30.97 29.10
CA TRP A 22 8.70 -30.34 27.88
C TRP A 22 7.96 -29.02 28.11
N ARG A 23 7.52 -28.74 29.35
CA ARG A 23 6.81 -27.50 29.71
C ARG A 23 7.52 -26.20 29.28
N PRO A 24 8.85 -26.02 29.52
CA PRO A 24 9.52 -24.82 29.09
C PRO A 24 9.58 -24.69 27.55
N TRP A 25 9.73 -25.81 26.83
CA TRP A 25 9.74 -25.82 25.38
C TRP A 25 8.35 -25.51 24.78
N LEU A 26 7.30 -25.97 25.41
CA LEU A 26 5.92 -25.63 25.01
C LEU A 26 5.63 -24.15 25.24
N GLY A 27 6.15 -23.55 26.30
CA GLY A 27 6.09 -22.12 26.53
C GLY A 27 6.79 -21.34 25.42
N LEU A 28 8.04 -21.68 25.12
CA LEU A 28 8.82 -21.06 24.05
C LEU A 28 8.14 -21.19 22.68
N LEU A 29 7.63 -22.40 22.36
CA LEU A 29 6.92 -22.65 21.11
C LEU A 29 5.69 -21.77 20.95
N LYS A 30 4.93 -21.59 22.03
CA LYS A 30 3.77 -20.70 22.08
C LYS A 30 4.16 -19.23 21.83
N ASP A 31 5.24 -18.77 22.48
CA ASP A 31 5.70 -17.39 22.33
C ASP A 31 6.21 -17.12 20.91
N VAL A 32 6.95 -18.06 20.32
CA VAL A 32 7.37 -18.01 18.91
C VAL A 32 6.16 -17.98 17.99
N LEU A 33 5.14 -18.83 18.24
CA LEU A 33 3.92 -18.85 17.44
C LEU A 33 3.17 -17.52 17.50
N TYR A 34 3.04 -16.92 18.69
CA TYR A 34 2.43 -15.59 18.83
C TYR A 34 3.23 -14.52 18.10
N GLY A 35 4.58 -14.55 18.18
CA GLY A 35 5.44 -13.64 17.46
C GLY A 35 5.26 -13.74 15.94
N VAL A 36 5.20 -14.96 15.41
CA VAL A 36 4.96 -15.21 13.98
C VAL A 36 3.56 -14.75 13.56
N LEU A 37 2.53 -15.05 14.35
CA LEU A 37 1.17 -14.60 14.06
C LEU A 37 1.05 -13.08 14.07
N LEU A 38 1.66 -12.40 15.05
CA LEU A 38 1.70 -10.95 15.13
C LEU A 38 2.45 -10.36 13.93
N TRP A 39 3.60 -10.91 13.56
CA TRP A 39 4.37 -10.49 12.39
C TRP A 39 3.56 -10.65 11.10
N LEU A 40 2.91 -11.80 10.89
CA LEU A 40 2.03 -12.02 9.74
C LEU A 40 0.87 -11.01 9.70
N LEU A 41 0.29 -10.70 10.85
CA LEU A 41 -0.76 -9.69 10.96
C LEU A 41 -0.25 -8.31 10.54
N ILE A 42 0.92 -7.91 11.01
CA ILE A 42 1.54 -6.62 10.66
C ILE A 42 1.79 -6.53 9.16
N ILE A 43 2.49 -7.49 8.54
CA ILE A 43 2.82 -7.43 7.11
C ILE A 43 1.58 -7.54 6.20
N THR A 44 0.53 -8.20 6.68
CA THR A 44 -0.70 -8.37 5.89
C THR A 44 -1.59 -7.14 5.94
N PHE A 45 -1.72 -6.52 7.12
CA PHE A 45 -2.72 -5.47 7.35
C PHE A 45 -2.15 -4.07 7.50
N VAL A 46 -0.91 -3.90 7.95
CA VAL A 46 -0.36 -2.57 8.25
C VAL A 46 0.32 -1.97 7.03
N GLY A 47 1.23 -2.66 6.39
CA GLY A 47 1.91 -2.12 5.22
C GLY A 47 3.11 -2.94 4.75
N GLN A 48 3.67 -2.53 3.62
CA GLN A 48 4.83 -3.17 2.99
C GLN A 48 5.81 -2.11 2.49
N VAL A 49 7.10 -2.44 2.51
CA VAL A 49 8.12 -1.68 1.79
C VAL A 49 8.12 -2.12 0.34
N ARG A 50 8.08 -1.17 -0.58
CA ARG A 50 8.18 -1.41 -2.03
C ARG A 50 9.29 -0.57 -2.62
N GLU A 51 9.88 -1.07 -3.71
CA GLU A 51 10.89 -0.37 -4.50
C GLU A 51 10.23 0.22 -5.75
N VAL A 52 10.66 1.40 -6.17
CA VAL A 52 10.15 2.13 -7.33
C VAL A 52 10.87 1.67 -8.60
N PRO A 53 10.19 1.02 -9.56
CA PRO A 53 10.84 0.49 -10.74
C PRO A 53 10.97 1.50 -11.89
N THR A 54 10.28 2.64 -11.86
CA THR A 54 10.19 3.60 -12.98
C THR A 54 10.34 5.04 -12.55
N GLY A 55 10.85 5.90 -13.43
CA GLY A 55 11.04 7.35 -13.19
C GLY A 55 9.78 8.21 -13.36
N SER A 56 8.58 7.61 -13.41
CA SER A 56 7.32 8.36 -13.64
C SER A 56 6.95 9.33 -12.52
N MET A 57 7.56 9.22 -11.34
CA MET A 57 7.36 10.09 -10.19
C MET A 57 8.55 11.00 -9.89
N GLU A 58 9.55 11.02 -10.77
CA GLU A 58 10.65 11.98 -10.65
C GLU A 58 10.14 13.41 -10.83
N PRO A 59 10.69 14.37 -10.07
CA PRO A 59 11.81 14.27 -9.15
C PRO A 59 11.43 13.85 -7.72
N THR A 60 10.15 13.68 -7.39
CA THR A 60 9.67 13.42 -6.01
C THR A 60 10.12 12.05 -5.48
N ILE A 61 10.05 11.02 -6.33
CA ILE A 61 10.48 9.66 -6.01
C ILE A 61 11.36 9.17 -7.15
N LEU A 62 12.59 8.77 -6.80
CA LEU A 62 13.58 8.29 -7.75
C LEU A 62 13.47 6.79 -7.99
N VAL A 63 13.97 6.33 -9.15
CA VAL A 63 14.09 4.90 -9.43
C VAL A 63 15.01 4.25 -8.38
N GLY A 64 14.56 3.12 -7.79
CA GLY A 64 15.28 2.42 -6.72
C GLY A 64 14.94 2.90 -5.32
N ASP A 65 14.19 3.99 -5.16
CA ASP A 65 13.73 4.43 -3.83
C ASP A 65 12.82 3.38 -3.20
N ARG A 66 12.91 3.27 -1.88
CA ARG A 66 12.04 2.43 -1.08
C ARG A 66 11.06 3.27 -0.31
N PHE A 67 9.78 2.99 -0.48
CA PHE A 67 8.71 3.70 0.19
C PHE A 67 7.82 2.75 0.99
N TRP A 68 7.19 3.30 2.03
CA TRP A 68 6.27 2.55 2.89
C TRP A 68 4.83 2.72 2.41
N THR A 69 4.19 1.62 2.03
CA THR A 69 2.78 1.60 1.66
C THR A 69 1.90 1.37 2.88
N ASP A 70 1.00 2.30 3.18
CA ASP A 70 0.02 2.20 4.26
C ASP A 70 -1.31 1.63 3.72
N LYS A 71 -1.59 0.38 4.09
CA LYS A 71 -2.84 -0.31 3.70
C LYS A 71 -4.00 0.01 4.64
N LEU A 72 -3.72 0.34 5.91
CA LEU A 72 -4.75 0.69 6.89
C LEU A 72 -5.46 1.99 6.55
N PHE A 73 -4.73 2.94 5.96
CA PHE A 73 -5.27 4.21 5.54
C PHE A 73 -6.46 4.07 4.58
N LEU A 74 -6.41 3.11 3.67
CA LEU A 74 -7.50 2.89 2.70
C LEU A 74 -8.81 2.42 3.33
N ARG A 75 -8.76 1.79 4.51
CA ARG A 75 -9.96 1.32 5.22
C ARG A 75 -10.65 2.43 6.02
N PHE A 76 -9.89 3.43 6.49
CA PHE A 76 -10.37 4.40 7.48
C PHE A 76 -10.11 5.86 7.07
N GLY A 77 -9.27 6.11 6.06
CA GLY A 77 -8.90 7.43 5.59
C GLY A 77 -9.61 7.85 4.31
N THR A 78 -9.65 9.15 4.08
CA THR A 78 -10.08 9.75 2.82
C THR A 78 -8.88 10.05 1.94
N ILE A 79 -9.01 9.78 0.63
CA ILE A 79 -7.99 10.15 -0.34
C ILE A 79 -8.13 11.63 -0.63
N SER A 80 -7.02 12.35 -0.54
CA SER A 80 -6.94 13.80 -0.75
C SER A 80 -6.10 14.12 -1.99
N ARG A 81 -6.31 15.31 -2.55
CA ARG A 81 -5.43 15.83 -3.60
C ARG A 81 -4.01 15.94 -3.09
N GLY A 82 -3.05 15.53 -3.91
CA GLY A 82 -1.64 15.48 -3.56
C GLY A 82 -1.17 14.15 -2.96
N ASP A 83 -2.09 13.28 -2.48
CA ASP A 83 -1.71 11.95 -2.00
C ASP A 83 -1.05 11.13 -3.10
N ILE A 84 0.03 10.43 -2.75
CA ILE A 84 0.66 9.46 -3.65
C ILE A 84 0.06 8.08 -3.34
N VAL A 85 -0.55 7.48 -4.36
CA VAL A 85 -1.25 6.21 -4.24
C VAL A 85 -0.58 5.11 -5.07
N VAL A 86 -0.65 3.89 -4.53
CA VAL A 86 -0.27 2.66 -5.22
C VAL A 86 -1.55 1.94 -5.63
N PHE A 87 -1.63 1.50 -6.87
CA PHE A 87 -2.86 0.92 -7.42
C PHE A 87 -2.58 -0.10 -8.54
N ASP A 88 -3.55 -0.96 -8.78
CA ASP A 88 -3.55 -1.84 -9.94
C ASP A 88 -4.15 -1.08 -11.14
N PRO A 89 -3.38 -0.85 -12.22
CA PRO A 89 -3.88 -0.10 -13.38
C PRO A 89 -5.04 -0.84 -14.09
N PRO A 90 -5.87 -0.12 -14.91
CA PRO A 90 -7.06 -0.70 -15.55
C PRO A 90 -6.74 -1.64 -16.72
N PHE A 91 -5.49 -2.06 -16.86
CA PHE A 91 -5.02 -2.99 -17.89
C PHE A 91 -4.06 -4.03 -17.27
N PRO A 92 -3.85 -5.20 -17.92
CA PRO A 92 -2.97 -6.24 -17.39
C PRO A 92 -1.52 -5.77 -17.25
N THR A 93 -0.97 -5.92 -16.05
CA THR A 93 0.44 -5.62 -15.74
C THR A 93 0.96 -6.56 -14.64
N SER A 94 2.28 -6.73 -14.58
CA SER A 94 2.94 -7.59 -13.59
C SER A 94 3.21 -6.87 -12.25
N TYR A 95 3.02 -5.55 -12.19
CA TYR A 95 3.33 -4.75 -10.99
C TYR A 95 2.37 -3.57 -10.85
N PRO A 96 2.06 -3.16 -9.61
CA PRO A 96 1.22 -2.00 -9.35
C PRO A 96 1.94 -0.70 -9.75
N TYR A 97 1.14 0.32 -10.07
CA TYR A 97 1.60 1.66 -10.39
C TYR A 97 1.58 2.57 -9.17
N ILE A 98 2.40 3.61 -9.23
CA ILE A 98 2.46 4.69 -8.24
C ILE A 98 2.25 6.02 -8.94
N LYS A 99 1.27 6.82 -8.49
CA LYS A 99 0.93 8.14 -9.06
C LYS A 99 0.40 9.07 -7.98
N ARG A 100 0.39 10.36 -8.29
CA ARG A 100 -0.20 11.40 -7.44
C ARG A 100 -1.67 11.63 -7.80
N VAL A 101 -2.52 11.74 -6.80
CA VAL A 101 -3.94 12.12 -6.96
C VAL A 101 -4.01 13.61 -7.28
N ILE A 102 -4.57 13.93 -8.44
CA ILE A 102 -4.69 15.30 -8.95
C ILE A 102 -6.14 15.76 -8.93
N GLY A 103 -7.07 14.93 -9.38
CA GLY A 103 -8.50 15.23 -9.38
C GLY A 103 -9.29 14.31 -8.45
N LEU A 104 -10.27 14.88 -7.77
CA LEU A 104 -11.14 14.20 -6.80
C LEU A 104 -12.55 13.99 -7.38
N PRO A 105 -13.35 13.06 -6.83
CA PRO A 105 -14.75 12.87 -7.22
C PRO A 105 -15.55 14.17 -7.22
N GLY A 106 -16.34 14.41 -8.27
CA GLY A 106 -17.18 15.59 -8.45
C GLY A 106 -16.46 16.82 -9.00
N GLU A 107 -15.17 16.72 -9.31
CA GLU A 107 -14.40 17.82 -9.90
C GLU A 107 -14.28 17.64 -11.42
N THR A 108 -14.07 18.75 -12.11
CA THR A 108 -13.72 18.77 -13.53
C THR A 108 -12.21 18.97 -13.66
N VAL A 109 -11.53 18.06 -14.37
CA VAL A 109 -10.11 18.15 -14.66
C VAL A 109 -9.88 18.50 -16.13
N GLU A 110 -8.95 19.39 -16.38
CA GLU A 110 -8.48 19.76 -17.71
C GLU A 110 -6.96 19.98 -17.69
N VAL A 111 -6.29 19.54 -18.75
CA VAL A 111 -4.86 19.86 -18.98
C VAL A 111 -4.76 20.66 -20.28
N ARG A 112 -4.32 21.89 -20.18
CA ARG A 112 -4.11 22.81 -21.33
C ARG A 112 -3.04 23.83 -20.99
N ASP A 113 -2.43 24.38 -22.02
CA ASP A 113 -1.43 25.46 -21.89
C ASP A 113 -0.30 25.14 -20.91
N GLY A 114 0.08 23.85 -20.82
CA GLY A 114 1.15 23.36 -19.92
C GLY A 114 0.77 23.34 -18.43
N LYS A 115 -0.53 23.41 -18.10
CA LYS A 115 -1.03 23.43 -16.72
C LYS A 115 -2.20 22.49 -16.55
N VAL A 116 -2.37 22.00 -15.32
CA VAL A 116 -3.59 21.30 -14.88
C VAL A 116 -4.57 22.32 -14.31
N PHE A 117 -5.83 22.19 -14.67
CA PHE A 117 -6.94 22.98 -14.13
C PHE A 117 -7.92 22.05 -13.41
N ILE A 118 -8.38 22.49 -12.25
CA ILE A 118 -9.43 21.83 -11.47
C ILE A 118 -10.58 22.82 -11.33
N ASN A 119 -11.76 22.43 -11.81
CA ASN A 119 -12.95 23.29 -11.84
C ASN A 119 -12.70 24.67 -12.51
N GLY A 120 -11.82 24.66 -13.52
CA GLY A 120 -11.43 25.88 -14.27
C GLY A 120 -10.31 26.71 -13.64
N GLU A 121 -9.88 26.40 -12.41
CA GLU A 121 -8.78 27.10 -11.72
C GLU A 121 -7.45 26.35 -11.92
N PRO A 122 -6.34 27.06 -12.20
CA PRO A 122 -5.04 26.42 -12.36
C PRO A 122 -4.53 25.86 -11.03
N LEU A 123 -4.07 24.62 -11.07
CA LEU A 123 -3.46 23.94 -9.92
C LEU A 123 -2.01 24.40 -9.76
N ASP A 124 -1.61 24.72 -8.53
CA ASP A 124 -0.20 24.94 -8.18
C ASP A 124 0.50 23.61 -7.93
N GLU A 125 1.56 23.33 -8.69
CA GLU A 125 2.21 22.02 -8.74
C GLU A 125 3.74 22.16 -8.62
N PRO A 126 4.25 22.54 -7.43
CA PRO A 126 5.69 22.76 -7.24
C PRO A 126 6.53 21.48 -7.32
N TYR A 127 5.90 20.31 -7.34
CA TYR A 127 6.54 18.98 -7.37
C TYR A 127 6.88 18.49 -8.79
N ILE A 128 6.39 19.12 -9.85
CA ILE A 128 6.71 18.72 -11.23
C ILE A 128 8.01 19.35 -11.71
N ALA A 129 8.81 18.61 -12.48
CA ALA A 129 10.03 19.14 -13.08
C ALA A 129 9.76 19.92 -14.38
N GLU A 130 8.77 19.47 -15.17
CA GLU A 130 8.41 20.04 -16.45
C GLU A 130 6.89 20.15 -16.60
N ALA A 131 6.45 21.20 -17.27
CA ALA A 131 5.05 21.38 -17.66
C ALA A 131 4.59 20.25 -18.61
N PRO A 132 3.33 19.76 -18.48
CA PRO A 132 2.78 18.79 -19.41
C PRO A 132 2.74 19.33 -20.84
N ARG A 133 3.15 18.50 -21.81
CA ARG A 133 3.19 18.84 -23.24
C ARG A 133 1.99 18.28 -24.00
N TYR A 134 0.99 17.78 -23.29
CA TYR A 134 -0.25 17.21 -23.81
C TYR A 134 -1.47 18.01 -23.35
N THR A 135 -2.60 17.77 -23.99
CA THR A 135 -3.91 18.29 -23.58
C THR A 135 -4.83 17.13 -23.17
N TYR A 136 -5.69 17.38 -22.20
CA TYR A 136 -6.68 16.40 -21.73
C TYR A 136 -7.95 17.10 -21.23
N GLY A 137 -9.11 16.53 -21.48
CA GLY A 137 -10.37 17.02 -20.97
C GLY A 137 -10.94 18.23 -21.73
N PRO A 138 -11.84 19.01 -21.07
CA PRO A 138 -12.30 18.83 -19.70
C PRO A 138 -13.13 17.56 -19.48
N VAL A 139 -12.89 16.88 -18.34
CA VAL A 139 -13.60 15.66 -17.94
C VAL A 139 -14.08 15.80 -16.50
N GLU A 140 -15.37 15.57 -16.25
CA GLU A 140 -15.94 15.46 -14.91
C GLU A 140 -15.58 14.10 -14.29
N ILE A 141 -15.13 14.10 -13.05
CA ILE A 141 -14.70 12.89 -12.32
C ILE A 141 -15.92 12.32 -11.58
N PRO A 142 -16.40 11.12 -11.94
CA PRO A 142 -17.53 10.48 -11.25
C PRO A 142 -17.24 10.17 -9.78
N ALA A 143 -18.30 9.84 -9.03
CA ALA A 143 -18.14 9.29 -7.68
C ALA A 143 -17.20 8.08 -7.70
N ASP A 144 -16.40 7.93 -6.63
CA ASP A 144 -15.46 6.81 -6.45
C ASP A 144 -14.38 6.67 -7.56
N GLN A 145 -14.13 7.71 -8.33
CA GLN A 145 -13.03 7.77 -9.29
C GLN A 145 -12.08 8.94 -8.99
N TYR A 146 -10.86 8.80 -9.46
CA TYR A 146 -9.79 9.79 -9.28
C TYR A 146 -9.04 10.02 -10.59
N PHE A 147 -8.54 11.22 -10.76
CA PHE A 147 -7.59 11.54 -11.82
C PHE A 147 -6.19 11.55 -11.21
N VAL A 148 -5.30 10.69 -11.71
CA VAL A 148 -3.96 10.51 -11.16
C VAL A 148 -2.90 10.77 -12.22
N LEU A 149 -1.84 11.49 -11.87
CA LEU A 149 -0.72 11.80 -12.75
C LEU A 149 0.62 11.44 -12.11
N GLY A 150 1.60 11.11 -12.94
CA GLY A 150 2.99 11.08 -12.53
C GLY A 150 3.54 12.49 -12.37
N ASP A 151 4.48 12.70 -11.46
CA ASP A 151 5.16 13.99 -11.29
C ASP A 151 6.08 14.27 -12.49
N ASN A 152 6.61 13.22 -13.13
CA ASN A 152 7.27 13.29 -14.43
C ASN A 152 6.23 13.28 -15.56
N ARG A 153 5.59 14.42 -15.79
CA ARG A 153 4.42 14.59 -16.65
C ARG A 153 4.55 14.01 -18.03
N ASN A 154 5.71 14.17 -18.64
CA ASN A 154 5.94 13.81 -20.04
C ASN A 154 6.48 12.38 -20.22
N LEU A 155 6.79 11.67 -19.12
CA LEU A 155 7.30 10.28 -19.10
C LEU A 155 6.49 9.38 -18.16
N SER A 156 5.18 9.59 -18.09
CA SER A 156 4.27 8.87 -17.22
C SER A 156 3.09 8.29 -17.99
N ASN A 157 2.91 6.99 -17.89
CA ASN A 157 1.66 6.34 -18.33
C ASN A 157 0.67 6.41 -17.17
N ASP A 158 -0.30 7.31 -17.27
CA ASP A 158 -1.25 7.63 -16.20
C ASP A 158 -2.64 8.05 -16.76
N SER A 159 -3.45 8.72 -15.98
CA SER A 159 -4.83 9.04 -16.33
C SER A 159 -5.00 9.83 -17.63
N HIS A 160 -4.00 10.56 -18.09
CA HIS A 160 -4.09 11.26 -19.38
C HIS A 160 -4.08 10.29 -20.58
N GLU A 161 -3.57 9.06 -20.40
CA GLU A 161 -3.53 8.02 -21.44
C GLU A 161 -4.71 7.04 -21.31
N TRP A 162 -5.02 6.56 -20.09
CA TRP A 162 -5.99 5.48 -19.87
C TRP A 162 -7.25 5.89 -19.10
N GLY A 163 -7.39 7.17 -18.73
CA GLY A 163 -8.59 7.71 -18.10
C GLY A 163 -8.59 7.64 -16.57
N LEU A 164 -9.78 7.58 -15.98
CA LEU A 164 -9.96 7.70 -14.55
C LEU A 164 -9.64 6.40 -13.79
N LEU A 165 -9.09 6.54 -12.58
CA LEU A 165 -8.78 5.45 -11.67
C LEU A 165 -9.94 5.21 -10.70
N SER A 166 -10.49 4.01 -10.70
CA SER A 166 -11.50 3.61 -9.72
C SER A 166 -10.89 3.38 -8.34
N ARG A 167 -11.62 3.76 -7.27
CA ARG A 167 -11.17 3.65 -5.87
C ARG A 167 -10.81 2.22 -5.46
N ASP A 168 -11.54 1.23 -5.95
CA ASP A 168 -11.33 -0.19 -5.63
C ASP A 168 -9.99 -0.74 -6.11
N ARG A 169 -9.36 -0.08 -7.10
CA ARG A 169 -8.03 -0.42 -7.60
C ARG A 169 -6.89 0.14 -6.76
N ILE A 170 -7.16 1.07 -5.85
CA ILE A 170 -6.15 1.67 -4.97
C ILE A 170 -5.85 0.71 -3.83
N ILE A 171 -4.61 0.25 -3.73
CA ILE A 171 -4.16 -0.77 -2.77
C ILE A 171 -3.40 -0.20 -1.57
N ALA A 172 -2.83 1.00 -1.69
CA ALA A 172 -2.12 1.67 -0.60
C ALA A 172 -1.88 3.16 -0.88
N ARG A 173 -1.52 3.91 0.16
CA ARG A 173 -1.00 5.28 0.07
C ARG A 173 0.45 5.32 0.53
N ASP A 174 1.28 6.13 -0.11
CA ASP A 174 2.61 6.47 0.40
C ASP A 174 2.52 7.49 1.53
N ARG A 175 3.21 7.24 2.62
CA ARG A 175 3.21 8.09 3.81
C ARG A 175 4.39 9.07 3.86
N LYS A 176 5.42 8.90 3.03
CA LYS A 176 6.67 9.68 3.11
C LYS A 176 6.74 10.89 2.18
N SER A 177 6.00 10.89 1.10
CA SER A 177 6.13 11.91 0.04
C SER A 177 5.22 13.13 0.24
N VAL A 178 4.56 13.25 1.38
CA VAL A 178 3.76 14.41 1.75
C VAL A 178 4.57 15.25 2.76
N VAL A 179 5.53 15.98 2.23
CA VAL A 179 6.21 17.10 2.95
C VAL A 179 6.21 18.30 2.04
#